data_56c0a28840190fdce687ec42a6222cb9
#
_entry.id   56c0a28840190fdce687ec42a6222cb9
#
_cell.length_a   1.000
_cell.length_b   1.000
_cell.length_c   1.000
_cell.angle_alpha   90.00
_cell.angle_beta   90.00
_cell.angle_gamma   90.00
#
_symmetry.space_group_name_H-M   'P 1'
#
loop_
_entity.id
_entity.type
_entity.pdbx_description
1 polymer ?
#
loop_
_entity_poly.entity_id
_entity_poly.type
_entity_poly.pdbx_seq_one_letter_code
_entity_poly.pdbx_strand_id
1 'polypeptide(L)'
;MRDIELICFDMAGTTMIDNGLVLEAFERTIDGLGLDDATAQDARAYVVATMGQSKIDVFRALFAERSDDANASFERHFVEAAQELGVSEIPGARSTVETLRGLGHLVALTTGFSAATRETLIAILGWDDLFDMRVSPSDAGRGRPAPDMLLRCALELRITSVSALMAVGDTASDMVAGRRAGAGLCVGVLSGTDDEPRLLDSGADLVVATVVDVLGFDDLVTR
;
A
#
# COMPACT_ATOMS: atom_id res chain seq x y z
N MET A 1 -21.47 3.09 -16.54
CA MET A 1 -20.62 1.98 -16.08
C MET A 1 -19.18 2.35 -16.36
N ARG A 2 -18.29 2.29 -15.38
CA ARG A 2 -16.86 2.51 -15.58
C ARG A 2 -16.25 1.16 -15.97
N ASP A 3 -15.68 1.06 -17.16
CA ASP A 3 -15.01 -0.17 -17.61
C ASP A 3 -13.63 -0.24 -16.94
N ILE A 4 -13.54 -0.89 -15.77
CA ILE A 4 -12.28 -1.04 -15.02
C ILE A 4 -11.43 -2.12 -15.70
N GLU A 5 -10.24 -1.75 -16.12
CA GLU A 5 -9.25 -2.63 -16.75
C GLU A 5 -8.17 -3.07 -15.77
N LEU A 6 -7.78 -2.17 -14.85
CA LEU A 6 -6.69 -2.38 -13.89
C LEU A 6 -7.15 -2.10 -12.48
N ILE A 7 -6.85 -3.02 -11.58
CA ILE A 7 -7.06 -2.86 -10.14
C ILE A 7 -5.69 -2.85 -9.45
N CYS A 8 -5.37 -1.76 -8.77
CA CYS A 8 -4.15 -1.61 -7.99
C CYS A 8 -4.48 -1.73 -6.50
N PHE A 9 -4.01 -2.79 -5.88
CA PHE A 9 -4.13 -3.00 -4.44
C PHE A 9 -2.90 -2.48 -3.70
N ASP A 10 -3.11 -1.89 -2.52
CA ASP A 10 -2.06 -1.78 -1.53
C ASP A 10 -1.77 -3.13 -0.88
N MET A 11 -0.64 -3.22 -0.16
CA MET A 11 -0.17 -4.43 0.48
C MET A 11 -0.57 -4.53 1.94
N ALA A 12 0.07 -3.76 2.83
CA ALA A 12 -0.10 -3.85 4.28
C ALA A 12 -1.42 -3.20 4.73
N GLY A 13 -2.29 -3.96 5.39
CA GLY A 13 -3.62 -3.49 5.79
C GLY A 13 -4.70 -3.69 4.72
N THR A 14 -4.31 -3.98 3.47
CA THR A 14 -5.23 -4.17 2.35
C THR A 14 -5.27 -5.62 1.86
N THR A 15 -4.13 -6.18 1.45
CA THR A 15 -4.01 -7.58 1.01
C THR A 15 -3.24 -8.45 2.01
N MET A 16 -2.38 -7.85 2.83
CA MET A 16 -1.59 -8.49 3.88
C MET A 16 -1.97 -7.92 5.25
N ILE A 17 -2.11 -8.78 6.24
CA ILE A 17 -2.32 -8.39 7.64
C ILE A 17 -1.02 -7.78 8.16
N ASP A 18 -1.09 -6.53 8.64
CA ASP A 18 0.08 -5.84 9.18
C ASP A 18 0.38 -6.24 10.63
N ASN A 19 -0.64 -6.55 11.44
CA ASN A 19 -0.51 -6.87 12.87
C ASN A 19 0.32 -5.85 13.69
N GLY A 20 0.43 -4.61 13.22
CA GLY A 20 1.23 -3.58 13.87
C GLY A 20 2.75 -3.66 13.59
N LEU A 21 3.20 -4.56 12.72
CA LEU A 21 4.62 -4.75 12.40
C LEU A 21 5.27 -3.50 11.83
N VAL A 22 4.53 -2.74 11.00
CA VAL A 22 5.03 -1.48 10.45
C VAL A 22 5.31 -0.48 11.55
N LEU A 23 4.38 -0.31 12.48
CA LEU A 23 4.57 0.62 13.60
C LEU A 23 5.70 0.16 14.53
N GLU A 24 5.78 -1.11 14.85
CA GLU A 24 6.86 -1.69 15.66
C GLU A 24 8.24 -1.48 15.03
N ALA A 25 8.37 -1.67 13.71
CA ALA A 25 9.62 -1.43 13.00
C ALA A 25 10.04 0.06 13.04
N PHE A 26 9.07 0.98 12.93
CA PHE A 26 9.33 2.40 13.14
C PHE A 26 9.80 2.71 14.57
N GLU A 27 9.14 2.15 15.59
CA GLU A 27 9.51 2.32 17.00
C GLU A 27 10.95 1.86 17.25
N ARG A 28 11.28 0.64 16.86
CA ARG A 28 12.64 0.09 16.99
C ARG A 28 13.68 0.95 16.29
N THR A 29 13.32 1.51 15.15
CA THR A 29 14.20 2.40 14.39
C THR A 29 14.42 3.72 15.12
N ILE A 30 13.35 4.39 15.58
CA ILE A 30 13.41 5.64 16.33
C ILE A 30 14.23 5.48 17.60
N ASP A 31 14.00 4.39 18.35
CA ASP A 31 14.78 4.08 19.57
C ASP A 31 16.27 3.89 19.30
N GLY A 32 16.61 3.27 18.17
CA GLY A 32 18.02 3.07 17.75
C GLY A 32 18.73 4.33 17.27
N LEU A 33 18.02 5.44 17.01
CA LEU A 33 18.61 6.67 16.50
C LEU A 33 19.29 7.53 17.57
N GLY A 34 19.08 7.26 18.87
CA GLY A 34 19.68 8.02 19.99
C GLY A 34 19.15 9.45 20.06
N LEU A 35 17.88 9.67 19.78
CA LEU A 35 17.19 10.97 19.86
C LEU A 35 16.91 11.33 21.32
N ASP A 36 16.75 12.62 21.61
CA ASP A 36 16.14 13.04 22.88
C ASP A 36 14.63 12.71 22.90
N ASP A 37 14.06 12.66 24.13
CA ASP A 37 12.68 12.22 24.33
C ASP A 37 11.63 13.05 23.55
N ALA A 38 11.83 14.37 23.45
CA ALA A 38 10.90 15.24 22.74
C ALA A 38 10.94 15.00 21.23
N THR A 39 12.12 14.93 20.65
CA THR A 39 12.34 14.62 19.23
C THR A 39 11.81 13.23 18.88
N ALA A 40 12.02 12.23 19.74
CA ALA A 40 11.50 10.87 19.54
C ALA A 40 9.96 10.85 19.59
N GLN A 41 9.33 11.61 20.48
CA GLN A 41 7.87 11.71 20.57
C GLN A 41 7.27 12.38 19.32
N ASP A 42 7.88 13.47 18.84
CA ASP A 42 7.45 14.14 17.61
C ASP A 42 7.57 13.22 16.40
N ALA A 43 8.67 12.46 16.30
CA ALA A 43 8.87 11.48 15.23
C ALA A 43 7.79 10.40 15.23
N ARG A 44 7.43 9.84 16.40
CA ARG A 44 6.33 8.87 16.53
C ARG A 44 4.99 9.44 16.09
N ALA A 45 4.68 10.66 16.55
CA ALA A 45 3.43 11.32 16.14
C ALA A 45 3.38 11.53 14.62
N TYR A 46 4.50 11.92 14.01
CA TYR A 46 4.60 12.09 12.56
C TYR A 46 4.41 10.77 11.81
N VAL A 47 5.02 9.68 12.27
CA VAL A 47 4.85 8.33 11.68
C VAL A 47 3.38 7.93 11.65
N VAL A 48 2.67 8.09 12.78
CA VAL A 48 1.24 7.76 12.87
C VAL A 48 0.42 8.62 11.90
N ALA A 49 0.72 9.93 11.82
CA ALA A 49 0.00 10.85 10.94
C ALA A 49 0.24 10.59 9.43
N THR A 50 1.35 9.91 9.09
CA THR A 50 1.79 9.68 7.71
C THR A 50 1.75 8.20 7.32
N MET A 51 0.99 7.36 8.03
CA MET A 51 0.81 5.96 7.66
C MET A 51 0.36 5.82 6.20
N GLY A 52 0.81 4.75 5.54
CA GLY A 52 0.57 4.53 4.10
C GLY A 52 1.50 5.28 3.15
N GLN A 53 2.28 6.26 3.62
CA GLN A 53 3.29 6.93 2.79
C GLN A 53 4.52 6.03 2.54
N SER A 54 5.33 6.42 1.55
CA SER A 54 6.65 5.84 1.29
C SER A 54 7.54 5.98 2.53
N LYS A 55 8.11 4.87 3.01
CA LYS A 55 8.92 4.84 4.24
C LYS A 55 10.13 5.76 4.15
N ILE A 56 10.82 5.75 3.01
CA ILE A 56 11.97 6.65 2.78
C ILE A 56 11.56 8.14 2.80
N ASP A 57 10.35 8.48 2.32
CA ASP A 57 9.88 9.87 2.33
C ASP A 57 9.50 10.32 3.75
N VAL A 58 8.95 9.43 4.58
CA VAL A 58 8.73 9.67 6.01
C VAL A 58 10.07 9.94 6.71
N PHE A 59 11.09 9.11 6.48
CA PHE A 59 12.41 9.31 7.07
C PHE A 59 13.14 10.56 6.55
N ARG A 60 12.96 10.92 5.29
CA ARG A 60 13.50 12.19 4.74
C ARG A 60 12.89 13.41 5.42
N ALA A 61 11.59 13.37 5.67
CA ALA A 61 10.92 14.47 6.38
C ALA A 61 11.38 14.58 7.84
N LEU A 62 11.65 13.45 8.51
CA LEU A 62 12.05 13.42 9.92
C LEU A 62 13.55 13.67 10.13
N PHE A 63 14.40 13.07 9.32
CA PHE A 63 15.82 12.92 9.66
C PHE A 63 16.79 13.35 8.54
N ALA A 64 16.30 13.96 7.46
CA ALA A 64 17.12 14.53 6.37
C ALA A 64 18.34 13.66 5.99
N GLU A 65 19.54 14.06 6.45
CA GLU A 65 20.82 13.39 6.12
C GLU A 65 20.94 11.94 6.64
N ARG A 66 20.14 11.56 7.65
CA ARG A 66 20.12 10.20 8.21
C ARG A 66 18.99 9.34 7.63
N SER A 67 18.26 9.84 6.65
CA SER A 67 17.06 9.17 6.13
C SER A 67 17.33 7.81 5.51
N ASP A 68 18.42 7.65 4.77
CA ASP A 68 18.75 6.38 4.12
C ASP A 68 19.13 5.31 5.15
N ASP A 69 19.92 5.67 6.18
CA ASP A 69 20.29 4.77 7.27
C ASP A 69 19.09 4.38 8.13
N ALA A 70 18.21 5.35 8.43
CA ALA A 70 16.98 5.11 9.17
C ALA A 70 16.02 4.19 8.39
N ASN A 71 15.86 4.44 7.08
CA ASN A 71 15.05 3.57 6.22
C ASN A 71 15.62 2.15 6.14
N ALA A 72 16.93 2.01 5.98
CA ALA A 72 17.59 0.70 5.96
C ALA A 72 17.41 -0.05 7.29
N SER A 73 17.45 0.67 8.42
CA SER A 73 17.18 0.11 9.74
C SER A 73 15.74 -0.35 9.89
N PHE A 74 14.77 0.46 9.45
CA PHE A 74 13.36 0.12 9.44
C PHE A 74 13.09 -1.15 8.62
N GLU A 75 13.58 -1.19 7.37
CA GLU A 75 13.40 -2.33 6.48
C GLU A 75 13.95 -3.63 7.10
N ARG A 76 15.11 -3.54 7.76
CA ARG A 76 15.70 -4.69 8.47
C ARG A 76 14.82 -5.14 9.65
N HIS A 77 14.43 -4.22 10.54
CA HIS A 77 13.57 -4.54 11.68
C HIS A 77 12.22 -5.13 11.24
N PHE A 78 11.66 -4.59 10.15
CA PHE A 78 10.39 -5.09 9.61
C PHE A 78 10.55 -6.52 9.08
N VAL A 79 11.59 -6.80 8.29
CA VAL A 79 11.84 -8.13 7.73
C VAL A 79 12.12 -9.15 8.84
N GLU A 80 12.91 -8.80 9.85
CA GLU A 80 13.18 -9.64 11.02
C GLU A 80 11.87 -9.98 11.75
N ALA A 81 11.05 -8.97 12.07
CA ALA A 81 9.75 -9.18 12.73
C ALA A 81 8.79 -10.02 11.87
N ALA A 82 8.74 -9.78 10.56
CA ALA A 82 7.92 -10.55 9.64
C ALA A 82 8.35 -12.03 9.55
N GLN A 83 9.64 -12.30 9.66
CA GLN A 83 10.17 -13.68 9.68
C GLN A 83 9.92 -14.39 11.02
N GLU A 84 10.02 -13.67 12.14
CA GLU A 84 9.85 -14.22 13.49
C GLU A 84 8.37 -14.46 13.83
N LEU A 85 7.51 -13.50 13.55
CA LEU A 85 6.09 -13.54 13.91
C LEU A 85 5.20 -14.12 12.80
N GLY A 86 5.72 -14.19 11.59
CA GLY A 86 4.99 -14.51 10.37
C GLY A 86 4.16 -13.35 9.86
N VAL A 87 3.92 -13.35 8.57
CA VAL A 87 2.93 -12.50 7.90
C VAL A 87 1.91 -13.39 7.22
N SER A 88 0.68 -12.92 7.13
CA SER A 88 -0.41 -13.65 6.47
C SER A 88 -1.21 -12.73 5.57
N GLU A 89 -1.86 -13.31 4.57
CA GLU A 89 -2.78 -12.54 3.75
C GLU A 89 -4.06 -12.18 4.52
N ILE A 90 -4.69 -11.07 4.16
CA ILE A 90 -6.08 -10.81 4.56
C ILE A 90 -6.92 -11.98 4.05
N PRO A 91 -7.77 -12.59 4.90
CA PRO A 91 -8.57 -13.74 4.49
C PRO A 91 -9.33 -13.49 3.18
N GLY A 92 -9.07 -14.31 2.18
CA GLY A 92 -9.68 -14.16 0.85
C GLY A 92 -8.96 -13.24 -0.13
N ALA A 93 -7.88 -12.57 0.25
CA ALA A 93 -7.16 -11.67 -0.65
C ALA A 93 -6.64 -12.38 -1.91
N ARG A 94 -5.99 -13.53 -1.75
CA ARG A 94 -5.53 -14.36 -2.90
C ARG A 94 -6.67 -14.71 -3.84
N SER A 95 -7.75 -15.29 -3.30
CA SER A 95 -8.89 -15.71 -4.12
C SER A 95 -9.59 -14.54 -4.82
N THR A 96 -9.58 -13.37 -4.19
CA THR A 96 -10.09 -12.13 -4.82
C THR A 96 -9.25 -11.74 -6.02
N VAL A 97 -7.92 -11.70 -5.88
CA VAL A 97 -7.00 -11.38 -6.99
C VAL A 97 -7.14 -12.41 -8.12
N GLU A 98 -7.15 -13.70 -7.79
CA GLU A 98 -7.32 -14.79 -8.78
C GLU A 98 -8.67 -14.67 -9.51
N THR A 99 -9.74 -14.34 -8.81
CA THR A 99 -11.07 -14.15 -9.40
C THR A 99 -11.07 -12.95 -10.36
N LEU A 100 -10.55 -11.80 -9.95
CA LEU A 100 -10.46 -10.61 -10.79
C LEU A 100 -9.65 -10.86 -12.07
N ARG A 101 -8.50 -11.53 -11.95
CA ARG A 101 -7.70 -11.94 -13.11
C ARG A 101 -8.45 -12.93 -14.01
N GLY A 102 -9.18 -13.86 -13.41
CA GLY A 102 -10.06 -14.80 -14.14
C GLY A 102 -11.20 -14.12 -14.89
N LEU A 103 -11.67 -12.97 -14.42
CA LEU A 103 -12.63 -12.10 -15.09
C LEU A 103 -12.01 -11.23 -16.19
N GLY A 104 -10.68 -11.26 -16.35
CA GLY A 104 -9.94 -10.53 -17.39
C GLY A 104 -9.43 -9.17 -16.97
N HIS A 105 -9.50 -8.83 -15.67
CA HIS A 105 -8.86 -7.61 -15.16
C HIS A 105 -7.36 -7.82 -14.98
N LEU A 106 -6.59 -6.76 -15.22
CA LEU A 106 -5.20 -6.67 -14.79
C LEU A 106 -5.16 -6.31 -13.31
N VAL A 107 -4.30 -6.96 -12.54
CA VAL A 107 -4.18 -6.72 -11.10
C VAL A 107 -2.75 -6.42 -10.72
N ALA A 108 -2.51 -5.27 -10.10
CA ALA A 108 -1.21 -4.83 -9.62
C ALA A 108 -1.18 -4.68 -8.10
N LEU A 109 0.01 -4.91 -7.53
CA LEU A 109 0.31 -4.64 -6.13
C LEU A 109 1.19 -3.38 -6.03
N THR A 110 0.81 -2.44 -5.18
CA THR A 110 1.63 -1.27 -4.86
C THR A 110 1.94 -1.25 -3.37
N THR A 111 3.10 -0.76 -2.97
CA THR A 111 3.48 -0.70 -1.56
C THR A 111 4.42 0.46 -1.26
N GLY A 112 4.41 0.94 -0.02
CA GLY A 112 5.37 1.93 0.48
C GLY A 112 6.71 1.34 0.93
N PHE A 113 6.86 0.00 0.91
CA PHE A 113 8.13 -0.67 1.19
C PHE A 113 9.13 -0.54 0.03
N SER A 114 10.41 -0.80 0.31
CA SER A 114 11.42 -0.96 -0.72
C SER A 114 11.13 -2.17 -1.62
N ALA A 115 11.73 -2.20 -2.81
CA ALA A 115 11.61 -3.34 -3.70
C ALA A 115 12.14 -4.64 -3.05
N ALA A 116 13.21 -4.56 -2.28
CA ALA A 116 13.78 -5.73 -1.60
C ALA A 116 12.84 -6.30 -0.53
N THR A 117 12.27 -5.45 0.32
CA THR A 117 11.29 -5.87 1.33
C THR A 117 10.03 -6.41 0.69
N ARG A 118 9.52 -5.75 -0.36
CA ARG A 118 8.38 -6.25 -1.14
C ARG A 118 8.62 -7.69 -1.63
N GLU A 119 9.75 -7.96 -2.28
CA GLU A 119 10.03 -9.30 -2.81
C GLU A 119 10.19 -10.34 -1.68
N THR A 120 10.76 -9.95 -0.53
CA THR A 120 10.82 -10.83 0.65
C THR A 120 9.41 -11.20 1.13
N LEU A 121 8.51 -10.24 1.25
CA LEU A 121 7.13 -10.49 1.66
C LEU A 121 6.36 -11.34 0.63
N ILE A 122 6.53 -11.07 -0.65
CA ILE A 122 5.97 -11.86 -1.74
C ILE A 122 6.38 -13.33 -1.62
N ALA A 123 7.68 -13.59 -1.38
CA ALA A 123 8.18 -14.96 -1.20
C ALA A 123 7.60 -15.64 0.05
N ILE A 124 7.52 -14.93 1.18
CA ILE A 124 6.93 -15.46 2.42
C ILE A 124 5.44 -15.81 2.22
N LEU A 125 4.69 -14.96 1.52
CA LEU A 125 3.26 -15.16 1.25
C LEU A 125 2.99 -16.13 0.09
N GLY A 126 4.02 -16.52 -0.66
CA GLY A 126 3.89 -17.37 -1.85
C GLY A 126 3.10 -16.68 -2.97
N TRP A 127 3.32 -15.37 -3.18
CA TRP A 127 2.60 -14.53 -4.15
C TRP A 127 3.39 -14.27 -5.45
N ASP A 128 4.37 -15.12 -5.77
CA ASP A 128 5.30 -14.88 -6.87
C ASP A 128 4.60 -14.60 -8.21
N ASP A 129 3.50 -15.31 -8.51
CA ASP A 129 2.74 -15.21 -9.76
C ASP A 129 1.32 -14.63 -9.55
N LEU A 130 1.02 -14.07 -8.36
CA LEU A 130 -0.33 -13.64 -8.02
C LEU A 130 -0.75 -12.35 -8.75
N PHE A 131 0.16 -11.41 -8.94
CA PHE A 131 -0.09 -10.10 -9.52
C PHE A 131 0.56 -9.96 -10.89
N ASP A 132 -0.08 -9.23 -11.81
CA ASP A 132 0.48 -8.92 -13.14
C ASP A 132 1.63 -7.92 -13.06
N MET A 133 1.63 -7.07 -12.02
CA MET A 133 2.70 -6.11 -11.74
C MET A 133 2.83 -5.82 -10.25
N ARG A 134 4.04 -5.52 -9.80
CA ARG A 134 4.36 -5.14 -8.41
C ARG A 134 5.24 -3.91 -8.41
N VAL A 135 4.86 -2.87 -7.66
CA VAL A 135 5.52 -1.56 -7.72
C VAL A 135 5.81 -1.03 -6.31
N SER A 136 7.05 -0.61 -6.11
CA SER A 136 7.55 0.14 -4.95
C SER A 136 7.90 1.58 -5.35
N PRO A 137 8.13 2.50 -4.39
CA PRO A 137 8.51 3.88 -4.70
C PRO A 137 9.72 4.01 -5.61
N SER A 138 10.74 3.15 -5.43
CA SER A 138 11.96 3.12 -6.25
C SER A 138 11.70 2.78 -7.72
N ASP A 139 10.64 2.02 -8.01
CA ASP A 139 10.29 1.63 -9.38
C ASP A 139 9.59 2.75 -10.15
N ALA A 140 8.97 3.70 -9.44
CA ALA A 140 8.13 4.75 -10.02
C ALA A 140 8.66 6.17 -9.83
N GLY A 141 9.64 6.36 -8.92
CA GLY A 141 10.22 7.66 -8.59
C GLY A 141 9.70 8.24 -7.27
N ARG A 142 8.38 8.25 -7.03
CA ARG A 142 7.78 8.74 -5.79
C ARG A 142 6.75 7.75 -5.26
N GLY A 143 6.70 7.62 -3.93
CA GLY A 143 5.65 6.87 -3.24
C GLY A 143 4.41 7.72 -2.95
N ARG A 144 3.37 7.07 -2.44
CA ARG A 144 2.14 7.72 -1.98
C ARG A 144 2.43 8.85 -0.98
N PRO A 145 1.71 9.94 -1.03
CA PRO A 145 0.49 10.22 -1.78
C PRO A 145 0.71 10.74 -3.23
N ALA A 146 1.91 10.57 -3.82
CA ALA A 146 2.12 10.83 -5.23
C ALA A 146 1.46 9.74 -6.09
N PRO A 147 1.01 10.06 -7.32
CA PRO A 147 0.31 9.11 -8.18
C PRO A 147 1.24 8.15 -8.94
N ASP A 148 2.55 8.29 -8.79
CA ASP A 148 3.58 7.75 -9.67
C ASP A 148 3.49 6.22 -9.79
N MET A 149 3.29 5.50 -8.68
CA MET A 149 3.18 4.04 -8.71
C MET A 149 1.95 3.57 -9.50
N LEU A 150 0.81 4.22 -9.32
CA LEU A 150 -0.42 3.91 -10.05
C LEU A 150 -0.29 4.23 -11.53
N LEU A 151 0.29 5.39 -11.88
CA LEU A 151 0.57 5.78 -13.26
C LEU A 151 1.60 4.85 -13.91
N ARG A 152 2.59 4.37 -13.16
CA ARG A 152 3.54 3.36 -13.63
C ARG A 152 2.82 2.05 -14.00
N CYS A 153 1.92 1.57 -13.15
CA CYS A 153 1.11 0.39 -13.45
C CYS A 153 0.26 0.61 -14.71
N ALA A 154 -0.42 1.75 -14.81
CA ALA A 154 -1.27 2.08 -15.95
C ALA A 154 -0.49 2.09 -17.29
N LEU A 155 0.70 2.66 -17.29
CA LEU A 155 1.57 2.75 -18.48
C LEU A 155 2.14 1.38 -18.91
N GLU A 156 2.70 0.65 -17.97
CA GLU A 156 3.33 -0.65 -18.27
C GLU A 156 2.31 -1.71 -18.68
N LEU A 157 1.15 -1.72 -18.01
CA LEU A 157 0.06 -2.64 -18.31
C LEU A 157 -0.85 -2.15 -19.46
N ARG A 158 -0.57 -0.94 -20.01
CA ARG A 158 -1.17 -0.38 -21.23
C ARG A 158 -2.69 -0.30 -21.18
N ILE A 159 -3.26 0.12 -20.04
CA ILE A 159 -4.70 0.38 -19.96
C ILE A 159 -5.09 1.55 -20.87
N THR A 160 -6.34 1.54 -21.31
CA THR A 160 -6.82 2.51 -22.32
C THR A 160 -6.98 3.93 -21.76
N SER A 161 -7.26 4.05 -20.46
CA SER A 161 -7.43 5.33 -19.76
C SER A 161 -7.13 5.18 -18.27
N VAL A 162 -6.59 6.21 -17.62
CA VAL A 162 -6.46 6.25 -16.17
C VAL A 162 -7.82 6.17 -15.46
N SER A 163 -8.92 6.55 -16.12
CA SER A 163 -10.27 6.35 -15.60
C SER A 163 -10.72 4.88 -15.58
N ALA A 164 -10.00 3.98 -16.26
CA ALA A 164 -10.19 2.53 -16.19
C ALA A 164 -9.36 1.87 -15.07
N LEU A 165 -8.71 2.67 -14.20
CA LEU A 165 -7.97 2.22 -13.03
C LEU A 165 -8.86 2.32 -11.78
N MET A 166 -8.84 1.26 -10.97
CA MET A 166 -9.34 1.24 -9.60
C MET A 166 -8.16 1.21 -8.63
N ALA A 167 -8.13 2.11 -7.67
CA ALA A 167 -7.19 2.10 -6.56
C ALA A 167 -7.87 1.59 -5.30
N VAL A 168 -7.27 0.60 -4.63
CA VAL A 168 -7.78 -0.02 -3.41
C VAL A 168 -6.73 0.04 -2.32
N GLY A 169 -7.07 0.60 -1.17
CA GLY A 169 -6.14 0.76 -0.06
C GLY A 169 -6.82 1.10 1.25
N ASP A 170 -6.09 1.04 2.35
CA ASP A 170 -6.60 1.22 3.71
C ASP A 170 -6.22 2.58 4.32
N THR A 171 -5.50 3.44 3.58
CA THR A 171 -5.04 4.73 4.09
C THR A 171 -5.49 5.93 3.26
N ALA A 172 -5.53 7.09 3.91
CA ALA A 172 -5.71 8.38 3.25
C ALA A 172 -4.70 8.60 2.10
N SER A 173 -3.46 8.10 2.27
CA SER A 173 -2.41 8.20 1.26
C SER A 173 -2.75 7.44 -0.02
N ASP A 174 -3.44 6.30 0.07
CA ASP A 174 -3.92 5.52 -1.08
C ASP A 174 -5.00 6.29 -1.84
N MET A 175 -5.97 6.82 -1.11
CA MET A 175 -7.08 7.56 -1.70
C MET A 175 -6.58 8.82 -2.42
N VAL A 176 -5.69 9.58 -1.78
CA VAL A 176 -5.08 10.76 -2.39
C VAL A 176 -4.26 10.40 -3.63
N ALA A 177 -3.48 9.30 -3.59
CA ALA A 177 -2.72 8.83 -4.75
C ALA A 177 -3.64 8.44 -5.90
N GLY A 178 -4.74 7.72 -5.63
CA GLY A 178 -5.75 7.34 -6.61
C GLY A 178 -6.39 8.56 -7.28
N ARG A 179 -6.80 9.56 -6.50
CA ARG A 179 -7.36 10.81 -7.03
C ARG A 179 -6.37 11.58 -7.89
N ARG A 180 -5.12 11.68 -7.44
CA ARG A 180 -4.06 12.37 -8.20
C ARG A 180 -3.69 11.63 -9.48
N ALA A 181 -3.81 10.31 -9.52
CA ALA A 181 -3.62 9.51 -10.72
C ALA A 181 -4.76 9.69 -11.74
N GLY A 182 -5.92 10.19 -11.32
CA GLY A 182 -7.13 10.24 -12.12
C GLY A 182 -7.84 8.88 -12.19
N ALA A 183 -7.66 8.02 -11.18
CA ALA A 183 -8.35 6.74 -11.09
C ALA A 183 -9.86 6.90 -11.20
N GLY A 184 -10.51 6.02 -11.94
CA GLY A 184 -11.94 6.03 -12.10
C GLY A 184 -12.68 5.66 -10.84
N LEU A 185 -12.06 4.84 -9.97
CA LEU A 185 -12.63 4.42 -8.70
C LEU A 185 -11.53 4.34 -7.64
N CYS A 186 -11.79 4.94 -6.47
CA CYS A 186 -10.96 4.81 -5.27
C CYS A 186 -11.78 4.12 -4.18
N VAL A 187 -11.30 2.97 -3.72
CA VAL A 187 -11.99 2.13 -2.73
C VAL A 187 -11.15 2.05 -1.46
N GLY A 188 -11.73 2.50 -0.36
CA GLY A 188 -11.17 2.31 0.96
C GLY A 188 -11.53 0.94 1.54
N VAL A 189 -10.61 0.29 2.25
CA VAL A 189 -10.88 -0.93 3.02
C VAL A 189 -10.63 -0.70 4.50
N LEU A 190 -11.49 -1.29 5.35
CA LEU A 190 -11.41 -1.12 6.81
C LEU A 190 -10.57 -2.20 7.51
N SER A 191 -9.86 -3.00 6.73
CA SER A 191 -8.97 -4.05 7.25
C SER A 191 -7.61 -3.55 7.75
N GLY A 192 -7.33 -2.26 7.57
CA GLY A 192 -6.04 -1.66 7.91
C GLY A 192 -6.12 -0.48 8.87
N THR A 193 -5.50 0.64 8.51
CA THR A 193 -5.14 1.72 9.44
C THR A 193 -6.23 2.78 9.63
N ASP A 194 -6.80 3.32 8.55
CA ASP A 194 -7.70 4.48 8.62
C ASP A 194 -9.17 4.05 8.73
N ASP A 195 -9.96 4.87 9.39
CA ASP A 195 -11.41 4.69 9.51
C ASP A 195 -12.18 5.22 8.28
N GLU A 196 -13.45 4.86 8.18
CA GLU A 196 -14.32 5.25 7.06
C GLU A 196 -14.39 6.77 6.84
N PRO A 197 -14.61 7.62 7.87
CA PRO A 197 -14.62 9.07 7.67
C PRO A 197 -13.32 9.59 7.04
N ARG A 198 -12.18 9.14 7.52
CA ARG A 198 -10.88 9.58 7.01
C ARG A 198 -10.63 9.13 5.57
N LEU A 199 -11.02 7.91 5.21
CA LEU A 199 -10.93 7.42 3.84
C LEU A 199 -11.82 8.22 2.89
N LEU A 200 -13.09 8.48 3.27
CA LEU A 200 -14.03 9.29 2.48
C LEU A 200 -13.53 10.73 2.31
N ASP A 201 -13.08 11.39 3.38
CA ASP A 201 -12.54 12.75 3.35
C ASP A 201 -11.28 12.85 2.47
N SER A 202 -10.53 11.76 2.35
CA SER A 202 -9.32 11.67 1.52
C SER A 202 -9.60 11.29 0.06
N GLY A 203 -10.86 11.03 -0.28
CA GLY A 203 -11.29 10.83 -1.64
C GLY A 203 -11.67 9.39 -2.01
N ALA A 204 -11.99 8.52 -1.06
CA ALA A 204 -12.66 7.27 -1.40
C ALA A 204 -14.02 7.55 -2.07
N ASP A 205 -14.35 6.81 -3.11
CA ASP A 205 -15.70 6.79 -3.69
C ASP A 205 -16.64 5.92 -2.84
N LEU A 206 -16.08 4.86 -2.29
CA LEU A 206 -16.74 3.95 -1.36
C LEU A 206 -15.72 3.37 -0.38
N VAL A 207 -16.27 2.88 0.74
CA VAL A 207 -15.50 2.16 1.75
C VAL A 207 -16.18 0.81 2.01
N VAL A 208 -15.39 -0.25 2.08
CA VAL A 208 -15.84 -1.62 2.31
C VAL A 208 -15.07 -2.26 3.46
N ALA A 209 -15.55 -3.38 3.97
CA ALA A 209 -14.91 -4.02 5.11
C ALA A 209 -13.51 -4.56 4.76
N THR A 210 -13.41 -5.27 3.64
CA THR A 210 -12.16 -5.92 3.21
C THR A 210 -12.00 -5.93 1.69
N VAL A 211 -10.84 -6.37 1.23
CA VAL A 211 -10.55 -6.57 -0.20
C VAL A 211 -11.52 -7.53 -0.90
N VAL A 212 -12.14 -8.45 -0.16
CA VAL A 212 -13.09 -9.43 -0.72
C VAL A 212 -14.36 -8.75 -1.23
N ASP A 213 -14.79 -7.68 -0.58
CA ASP A 213 -16.03 -6.97 -0.93
C ASP A 213 -15.93 -6.25 -2.28
N VAL A 214 -14.72 -6.07 -2.79
CA VAL A 214 -14.48 -5.51 -4.15
C VAL A 214 -15.13 -6.37 -5.23
N LEU A 215 -15.25 -7.68 -5.02
CA LEU A 215 -15.94 -8.59 -5.95
C LEU A 215 -17.46 -8.33 -6.06
N GLY A 216 -18.05 -7.60 -5.11
CA GLY A 216 -19.47 -7.25 -5.11
C GLY A 216 -19.82 -6.06 -6.00
N PHE A 217 -18.89 -5.45 -6.69
CA PHE A 217 -19.16 -4.29 -7.54
C PHE A 217 -19.61 -4.73 -8.93
N ASP A 218 -20.83 -4.35 -9.32
CA ASP A 218 -21.45 -4.70 -10.61
C ASP A 218 -20.56 -4.30 -11.81
N ASP A 219 -19.77 -3.22 -11.67
CA ASP A 219 -18.86 -2.72 -12.70
C ASP A 219 -17.68 -3.66 -12.99
N LEU A 220 -17.39 -4.62 -12.10
CA LEU A 220 -16.33 -5.63 -12.27
C LEU A 220 -16.83 -6.96 -12.83
N VAL A 221 -18.11 -7.27 -12.65
CA VAL A 221 -18.69 -8.60 -12.96
C VAL A 221 -19.30 -8.65 -14.36
N THR A 222 -19.55 -7.51 -15.00
CA THR A 222 -20.25 -7.41 -16.30
C THR A 222 -19.30 -7.18 -17.48
N ARG A 223 -18.31 -8.06 -17.69
CA ARG A 223 -17.57 -8.15 -18.95
C ARG A 223 -18.03 -9.32 -19.80
#